data_0d5701012743ebae8fa6fbdcfb637c6c
#
_entry.id   0d5701012743ebae8fa6fbdcfb637c6c
#
_cell.length_a   1.000
_cell.length_b   1.000
_cell.length_c   1.000
_cell.angle_alpha   90.00
_cell.angle_beta   90.00
_cell.angle_gamma   90.00
#
_symmetry.space_group_name_H-M   'P 1'
#
loop_
_entity.id
_entity.type
_entity.pdbx_description
1 polymer ?
#
loop_
_entity_poly.entity_id
_entity_poly.type
_entity_poly.pdbx_seq_one_letter_code
_entity_poly.pdbx_strand_id
1 'polypeptide(L)'
;MPTAERQERMRSFGFECSCTACQAADPISDQRRARMQLLLAHDSEEDEEALRGVEELLALYDAEALHVANFRKVAAYQAYTLSMSLGRMADAEKWAQRAYQYSLQCHGPFHATTKILRHHASRKRA
;
A
#
# COMPACT_ATOMS: atom_id res chain seq x y z
N MET A 1 -2.56 -0.67 -12.56
CA MET A 1 -3.65 -0.57 -13.56
C MET A 1 -3.66 -1.83 -14.41
N PRO A 2 -4.81 -2.52 -14.55
CA PRO A 2 -4.93 -3.70 -15.41
C PRO A 2 -4.58 -3.39 -16.88
N THR A 3 -4.15 -4.41 -17.60
CA THR A 3 -3.72 -4.28 -19.00
C THR A 3 -4.81 -3.66 -19.88
N ALA A 4 -6.07 -4.13 -19.73
CA ALA A 4 -7.19 -3.64 -20.51
C ALA A 4 -7.41 -2.13 -20.32
N GLU A 5 -7.33 -1.63 -19.10
CA GLU A 5 -7.47 -0.19 -18.82
C GLU A 5 -6.32 0.63 -19.40
N ARG A 6 -5.09 0.11 -19.33
CA ARG A 6 -3.94 0.79 -19.94
C ARG A 6 -4.10 0.91 -21.45
N GLN A 7 -4.52 -0.16 -22.10
CA GLN A 7 -4.74 -0.17 -23.55
C GLN A 7 -5.85 0.79 -23.95
N GLU A 8 -6.95 0.81 -23.19
CA GLU A 8 -8.06 1.72 -23.47
C GLU A 8 -7.64 3.19 -23.34
N ARG A 9 -6.88 3.53 -22.29
CA ARG A 9 -6.36 4.89 -22.13
C ARG A 9 -5.43 5.28 -23.27
N MET A 10 -4.56 4.38 -23.72
CA MET A 10 -3.64 4.66 -24.82
C MET A 10 -4.39 4.86 -26.13
N ARG A 11 -5.45 4.12 -26.38
CA ARG A 11 -6.31 4.30 -27.56
C ARG A 11 -6.96 5.67 -27.59
N SER A 12 -7.39 6.19 -26.45
CA SER A 12 -7.98 7.53 -26.38
C SER A 12 -7.02 8.64 -26.78
N PHE A 13 -5.71 8.39 -26.72
CA PHE A 13 -4.66 9.29 -27.20
C PHE A 13 -4.18 8.98 -28.62
N GLY A 14 -4.83 8.04 -29.30
CA GLY A 14 -4.53 7.71 -30.70
C GLY A 14 -3.37 6.76 -30.92
N PHE A 15 -2.89 6.05 -29.91
CA PHE A 15 -1.84 5.04 -30.06
C PHE A 15 -2.05 3.87 -29.10
N GLU A 16 -1.43 2.74 -29.43
CA GLU A 16 -1.43 1.53 -28.59
C GLU A 16 -0.12 1.46 -27.81
N CYS A 17 -0.21 1.04 -26.55
CA CYS A 17 0.98 0.80 -25.76
C CYS A 17 1.62 -0.54 -26.14
N SER A 18 2.88 -0.50 -26.54
CA SER A 18 3.67 -1.69 -26.87
C SER A 18 4.78 -1.98 -25.86
N CYS A 19 4.68 -1.40 -24.65
CA CYS A 19 5.66 -1.66 -23.60
C CYS A 19 5.61 -3.13 -23.14
N THR A 20 6.68 -3.59 -22.47
CA THR A 20 6.79 -4.96 -21.98
C THR A 20 5.59 -5.38 -21.11
N ALA A 21 5.11 -4.47 -20.26
CA ALA A 21 3.98 -4.75 -19.37
C ALA A 21 2.67 -4.99 -20.14
N CYS A 22 2.45 -4.29 -21.25
CA CYS A 22 1.26 -4.48 -22.09
C CYS A 22 1.40 -5.71 -23.01
N GLN A 23 2.59 -5.98 -23.54
CA GLN A 23 2.85 -7.13 -24.41
C GLN A 23 2.86 -8.45 -23.65
N ALA A 24 3.37 -8.43 -22.41
CA ALA A 24 3.43 -9.60 -21.54
C ALA A 24 2.24 -9.65 -20.59
N ALA A 25 1.02 -9.40 -21.11
CA ALA A 25 -0.19 -9.40 -20.30
C ALA A 25 -0.37 -10.74 -19.57
N ASP A 26 -0.40 -10.68 -18.24
CA ASP A 26 -0.61 -11.82 -17.37
C ASP A 26 -1.99 -11.66 -16.71
N PRO A 27 -2.96 -12.58 -16.98
CA PRO A 27 -4.29 -12.49 -16.36
C PRO A 27 -4.25 -12.50 -14.83
N ILE A 28 -3.31 -13.22 -14.23
CA ILE A 28 -3.17 -13.25 -12.77
C ILE A 28 -2.70 -11.90 -12.24
N SER A 29 -1.73 -11.29 -12.89
CA SER A 29 -1.24 -9.96 -12.55
C SER A 29 -2.34 -8.91 -12.72
N ASP A 30 -3.10 -8.97 -13.81
CA ASP A 30 -4.22 -8.06 -14.04
C ASP A 30 -5.30 -8.20 -12.97
N GLN A 31 -5.61 -9.41 -12.52
CA GLN A 31 -6.55 -9.65 -11.43
C GLN A 31 -6.06 -9.04 -10.12
N ARG A 32 -4.78 -9.19 -9.79
CA ARG A 32 -4.18 -8.59 -8.59
C ARG A 32 -4.27 -7.07 -8.62
N ARG A 33 -3.97 -6.47 -9.75
CA ARG A 33 -4.02 -5.01 -9.92
C ARG A 33 -5.45 -4.48 -9.83
N ALA A 34 -6.41 -5.20 -10.40
CA ALA A 34 -7.83 -4.87 -10.26
C ALA A 34 -8.27 -4.94 -8.80
N ARG A 35 -7.83 -5.96 -8.06
CA ARG A 35 -8.13 -6.09 -6.62
C ARG A 35 -7.51 -4.95 -5.82
N MET A 36 -6.27 -4.55 -6.13
CA MET A 36 -5.64 -3.39 -5.49
C MET A 36 -6.47 -2.12 -5.68
N GLN A 37 -6.98 -1.88 -6.88
CA GLN A 37 -7.81 -0.71 -7.14
C GLN A 37 -9.10 -0.74 -6.33
N LEU A 38 -9.73 -1.89 -6.20
CA LEU A 38 -10.92 -2.04 -5.36
C LEU A 38 -10.61 -1.78 -3.89
N LEU A 39 -9.50 -2.29 -3.37
CA LEU A 39 -9.09 -2.07 -1.99
C LEU A 39 -8.76 -0.61 -1.70
N LEU A 40 -8.12 0.08 -2.65
CA LEU A 40 -7.79 1.49 -2.52
C LEU A 40 -9.02 2.39 -2.59
N ALA A 41 -10.04 2.00 -3.36
CA ALA A 41 -11.28 2.75 -3.51
C ALA A 41 -12.31 2.44 -2.41
N HIS A 42 -12.16 1.30 -1.74
CA HIS A 42 -13.11 0.87 -0.71
C HIS A 42 -12.89 1.62 0.59
N ASP A 43 -13.95 2.22 1.10
CA ASP A 43 -13.96 2.90 2.39
C ASP A 43 -14.89 2.12 3.32
N SER A 44 -14.30 1.33 4.22
CA SER A 44 -15.07 0.51 5.14
C SER A 44 -15.31 1.26 6.45
N GLU A 45 -16.54 1.21 6.94
CA GLU A 45 -16.89 1.79 8.24
C GLU A 45 -16.41 0.91 9.41
N GLU A 46 -16.12 -0.36 9.16
CA GLU A 46 -15.61 -1.27 10.17
C GLU A 46 -14.08 -1.33 10.15
N ASP A 47 -13.46 -0.96 11.27
CA ASP A 47 -12.00 -0.91 11.40
C ASP A 47 -11.36 -2.29 11.16
N GLU A 48 -11.97 -3.36 11.61
CA GLU A 48 -11.44 -4.70 11.42
C GLU A 48 -11.42 -5.11 9.94
N GLU A 49 -12.49 -4.80 9.21
CA GLU A 49 -12.56 -5.06 7.76
C GLU A 49 -11.56 -4.19 7.01
N ALA A 50 -11.43 -2.92 7.40
CA ALA A 50 -10.46 -2.01 6.80
C ALA A 50 -9.02 -2.51 7.03
N LEU A 51 -8.71 -3.02 8.22
CA LEU A 51 -7.40 -3.58 8.53
C LEU A 51 -7.09 -4.82 7.67
N ARG A 52 -8.05 -5.71 7.49
CA ARG A 52 -7.90 -6.86 6.59
C ARG A 52 -7.64 -6.42 5.16
N GLY A 53 -8.33 -5.38 4.70
CA GLY A 53 -8.11 -4.80 3.38
C GLY A 53 -6.69 -4.26 3.20
N VAL A 54 -6.15 -3.58 4.20
CA VAL A 54 -4.77 -3.07 4.18
C VAL A 54 -3.77 -4.23 4.15
N GLU A 55 -3.98 -5.26 4.95
CA GLU A 55 -3.12 -6.45 4.97
C GLU A 55 -3.12 -7.15 3.61
N GLU A 56 -4.29 -7.31 2.99
CA GLU A 56 -4.42 -7.87 1.64
C GLU A 56 -3.70 -7.01 0.61
N LEU A 57 -3.82 -5.69 0.70
CA LEU A 57 -3.17 -4.76 -0.21
C LEU A 57 -1.65 -4.89 -0.15
N LEU A 58 -1.07 -4.99 1.05
CA LEU A 58 0.37 -5.19 1.21
C LEU A 58 0.82 -6.54 0.64
N ALA A 59 0.04 -7.60 0.84
CA ALA A 59 0.33 -8.91 0.24
C ALA A 59 0.30 -8.85 -1.28
N LEU A 60 -0.62 -8.09 -1.86
CA LEU A 60 -0.69 -7.88 -3.31
C LEU A 60 0.50 -7.08 -3.83
N TYR A 61 0.96 -6.07 -3.09
CA TYR A 61 2.19 -5.35 -3.43
C TYR A 61 3.39 -6.29 -3.49
N ASP A 62 3.51 -7.20 -2.52
CA ASP A 62 4.58 -8.20 -2.52
C ASP A 62 4.46 -9.15 -3.71
N ALA A 63 3.25 -9.64 -4.01
CA ALA A 63 3.01 -10.57 -5.11
C ALA A 63 3.33 -9.94 -6.48
N GLU A 64 3.10 -8.63 -6.63
CA GLU A 64 3.40 -7.89 -7.85
C GLU A 64 4.82 -7.29 -7.86
N ALA A 65 5.62 -7.57 -6.84
CA ALA A 65 6.95 -7.01 -6.66
C ALA A 65 6.97 -5.47 -6.72
N LEU A 66 5.93 -4.84 -6.20
CA LEU A 66 5.83 -3.39 -6.13
C LEU A 66 6.55 -2.89 -4.87
N HIS A 67 7.76 -2.39 -5.06
CA HIS A 67 8.63 -1.97 -3.97
C HIS A 67 8.66 -0.45 -3.77
N VAL A 68 7.58 0.24 -4.17
CA VAL A 68 7.46 1.67 -3.96
C VAL A 68 7.21 1.93 -2.47
N ALA A 69 8.23 2.41 -1.79
CA ALA A 69 8.20 2.58 -0.33
C ALA A 69 7.08 3.52 0.13
N ASN A 70 6.73 4.53 -0.66
CA ASN A 70 5.67 5.46 -0.30
C ASN A 70 4.30 4.76 -0.21
N PHE A 71 3.98 3.85 -1.13
CA PHE A 71 2.72 3.11 -1.08
C PHE A 71 2.67 2.21 0.16
N ARG A 72 3.77 1.54 0.46
CA ARG A 72 3.89 0.67 1.63
C ARG A 72 3.82 1.45 2.93
N LYS A 73 4.44 2.64 2.98
CA LYS A 73 4.38 3.54 4.14
C LYS A 73 2.94 3.94 4.44
N VAL A 74 2.19 4.37 3.43
CA VAL A 74 0.79 4.79 3.60
C VAL A 74 -0.05 3.62 4.12
N ALA A 75 0.09 2.44 3.52
CA ALA A 75 -0.65 1.24 3.95
C ALA A 75 -0.28 0.84 5.39
N ALA A 76 0.99 0.83 5.73
CA ALA A 76 1.46 0.48 7.07
C ALA A 76 0.97 1.50 8.13
N TYR A 77 0.93 2.78 7.79
CA TYR A 77 0.42 3.81 8.68
C TYR A 77 -1.09 3.67 8.91
N GLN A 78 -1.85 3.34 7.87
CA GLN A 78 -3.28 3.03 8.00
C GLN A 78 -3.49 1.83 8.92
N ALA A 79 -2.71 0.77 8.74
CA ALA A 79 -2.77 -0.42 9.60
C ALA A 79 -2.44 -0.08 11.06
N TYR A 80 -1.46 0.80 11.29
CA TYR A 80 -1.14 1.31 12.62
C TYR A 80 -2.33 2.01 13.26
N THR A 81 -2.94 2.95 12.55
CA THR A 81 -4.09 3.72 13.03
C THR A 81 -5.27 2.81 13.36
N LEU A 82 -5.57 1.85 12.47
CA LEU A 82 -6.66 0.90 12.66
C LEU A 82 -6.40 -0.04 13.85
N SER A 83 -5.16 -0.50 14.01
CA SER A 83 -4.77 -1.34 15.14
C SER A 83 -4.90 -0.59 16.47
N MET A 84 -4.56 0.69 16.49
CA MET A 84 -4.77 1.54 17.67
C MET A 84 -6.26 1.67 18.00
N SER A 85 -7.11 1.91 17.01
CA SER A 85 -8.56 2.00 17.19
C SER A 85 -9.16 0.71 17.74
N LEU A 86 -8.62 -0.44 17.31
CA LEU A 86 -9.06 -1.77 17.77
C LEU A 86 -8.45 -2.19 19.11
N GLY A 87 -7.56 -1.40 19.68
CA GLY A 87 -6.87 -1.73 20.92
C GLY A 87 -5.81 -2.81 20.78
N ARG A 88 -5.39 -3.12 19.57
CA ARG A 88 -4.35 -4.13 19.27
C ARG A 88 -2.96 -3.50 19.32
N MET A 89 -2.47 -3.23 20.52
CA MET A 89 -1.23 -2.46 20.72
C MET A 89 0.02 -3.17 20.17
N ALA A 90 0.07 -4.51 20.26
CA ALA A 90 1.19 -5.29 19.70
C ALA A 90 1.28 -5.12 18.18
N ASP A 91 0.16 -5.20 17.52
CA ASP A 91 0.09 -5.03 16.06
C ASP A 91 0.38 -3.59 15.67
N ALA A 92 -0.17 -2.63 16.40
CA ALA A 92 0.10 -1.20 16.18
C ALA A 92 1.59 -0.90 16.24
N GLU A 93 2.31 -1.44 17.21
CA GLU A 93 3.76 -1.26 17.33
C GLU A 93 4.51 -1.81 16.11
N LYS A 94 4.14 -3.01 15.65
CA LYS A 94 4.73 -3.61 14.46
C LYS A 94 4.49 -2.76 13.21
N TRP A 95 3.27 -2.27 13.03
CA TRP A 95 2.92 -1.42 11.90
C TRP A 95 3.62 -0.06 11.95
N ALA A 96 3.75 0.52 13.12
CA ALA A 96 4.51 1.76 13.29
C ALA A 96 5.97 1.60 12.90
N GLN A 97 6.60 0.49 13.28
CA GLN A 97 7.98 0.19 12.90
C GLN A 97 8.13 -0.01 11.41
N ARG A 98 7.21 -0.71 10.76
CA ARG A 98 7.20 -0.88 9.30
C ARG A 98 7.02 0.44 8.58
N ALA A 99 6.08 1.27 9.02
CA ALA A 99 5.85 2.59 8.44
C ALA A 99 7.10 3.47 8.58
N TYR A 100 7.77 3.41 9.70
CA TYR A 100 9.03 4.12 9.91
C TYR A 100 10.11 3.66 8.92
N GLN A 101 10.31 2.35 8.75
CA GLN A 101 11.29 1.81 7.81
C GLN A 101 11.00 2.27 6.37
N TYR A 102 9.75 2.20 5.95
CA TYR A 102 9.36 2.67 4.61
C TYR A 102 9.58 4.18 4.46
N SER A 103 9.30 4.97 5.49
CA SER A 103 9.51 6.41 5.47
C SER A 103 11.00 6.76 5.35
N LEU A 104 11.87 6.00 6.03
CA LEU A 104 13.31 6.16 5.87
C LEU A 104 13.75 5.96 4.41
N GLN A 105 13.18 4.97 3.74
CA GLN A 105 13.47 4.69 2.34
C GLN A 105 12.95 5.77 1.39
N CYS A 106 11.78 6.35 1.69
CA CYS A 106 11.15 7.36 0.83
C CYS A 106 11.71 8.76 1.02
N HIS A 107 11.89 9.16 2.28
CA HIS A 107 12.06 10.56 2.66
C HIS A 107 13.39 10.82 3.39
N GLY A 108 14.06 9.76 3.85
CA GLY A 108 15.25 9.88 4.66
C GLY A 108 14.96 10.24 6.13
N PRO A 109 16.02 10.27 6.99
CA PRO A 109 15.84 10.36 8.44
C PRO A 109 15.43 11.75 8.95
N PHE A 110 15.61 12.79 8.16
CA PHE A 110 15.35 14.18 8.59
C PHE A 110 13.99 14.73 8.16
N HIS A 111 13.24 13.97 7.38
CA HIS A 111 11.91 14.39 6.94
C HIS A 111 10.91 14.38 8.12
N ALA A 112 9.99 15.35 8.14
CA ALA A 112 9.02 15.49 9.23
C ALA A 112 8.19 14.21 9.45
N THR A 113 7.73 13.57 8.37
CA THR A 113 6.97 12.31 8.45
C THR A 113 7.80 11.21 9.09
N THR A 114 9.07 11.09 8.73
CA THR A 114 9.97 10.08 9.31
C THR A 114 10.17 10.30 10.80
N LYS A 115 10.32 11.54 11.23
CA LYS A 115 10.46 11.88 12.66
C LYS A 115 9.20 11.51 13.45
N ILE A 116 8.03 11.78 12.90
CA ILE A 116 6.75 11.42 13.52
C ILE A 116 6.63 9.90 13.65
N LEU A 117 6.92 9.16 12.59
CA LEU A 117 6.85 7.70 12.60
C LEU A 117 7.89 7.08 13.52
N ARG A 118 9.08 7.66 13.59
CA ARG A 118 10.10 7.25 14.55
C ARG A 118 9.59 7.37 15.99
N HIS A 119 8.90 8.45 16.29
CA HIS A 119 8.29 8.64 17.61
C HIS A 119 7.28 7.54 17.93
N HIS A 120 6.38 7.24 17.00
CA HIS A 120 5.40 6.17 17.16
C HIS A 120 6.07 4.80 17.32
N ALA A 121 7.10 4.52 16.51
CA ALA A 121 7.80 3.24 16.56
C ALA A 121 8.58 3.02 17.85
N SER A 122 9.09 4.09 18.46
CA SER A 122 9.84 4.03 19.72
C SER A 122 8.97 4.16 20.97
N ARG A 123 7.67 4.37 20.81
CA ARG A 123 6.73 4.52 21.92
C ARG A 123 6.63 3.22 22.71
N LYS A 124 7.04 3.26 23.96
CA LYS A 124 6.92 2.12 24.85
C LYS A 124 5.48 1.97 25.32
N ARG A 125 5.06 0.74 25.48
CA ARG A 125 3.79 0.47 26.12
C ARG A 125 3.85 0.80 27.59
N ALA A 126 2.82 1.45 28.02
CA ALA A 126 2.61 1.60 29.45
C ALA A 126 2.12 0.29 30.03
#